data_fe95afc4853d5f6c727c3652254b92d3
#
_entry.id   fe95afc4853d5f6c727c3652254b92d3
#
_cell.length_a   1.000
_cell.length_b   1.000
_cell.length_c   1.000
_cell.angle_alpha   90.00
_cell.angle_beta   90.00
_cell.angle_gamma   90.00
#
_symmetry.space_group_name_H-M   'P 1'
#
loop_
_entity.id
_entity.type
_entity.pdbx_description
1 polymer ?
#
loop_
_entity_poly.entity_id
_entity_poly.type
_entity_poly.pdbx_seq_one_letter_code
_entity_poly.pdbx_strand_id
1 'polypeptide(L)'
;MPKIYWNDSVELLRKITLRKVCNYNKLLWSYFWSKWRKKPYVWAKPFSISVEPTTSCNLRCPECPSGLRAFTRDTGMLDKEFFKTTIDELSPELLYLIFYFQGEPYLNTKFLDMVAYASQKGIYTATSTNAHYLTDANCEKTIRSGLSRMIISIDGTTQETYESY
;
A
#
# COMPACT_ATOMS: atom_id res chain seq x y z
N MET A 1 19.10 -13.03 -15.56
CA MET A 1 18.76 -11.71 -15.04
C MET A 1 17.25 -11.50 -15.11
N PRO A 2 16.63 -11.01 -14.09
CA PRO A 2 15.21 -11.23 -13.85
C PRO A 2 14.33 -10.38 -14.75
N LYS A 3 13.54 -11.03 -15.61
CA LYS A 3 12.41 -10.44 -16.36
C LYS A 3 11.36 -9.80 -15.43
N ILE A 4 11.42 -10.08 -14.15
CA ILE A 4 10.48 -9.64 -13.11
C ILE A 4 10.48 -8.10 -12.93
N TYR A 5 11.65 -7.46 -12.93
CA TYR A 5 11.75 -6.02 -12.75
C TYR A 5 11.20 -5.20 -13.93
N TRP A 6 11.32 -5.70 -15.15
CA TRP A 6 10.77 -5.06 -16.34
C TRP A 6 9.24 -5.02 -16.28
N ASN A 7 8.60 -6.10 -15.87
CA ASN A 7 7.14 -6.18 -15.78
C ASN A 7 6.58 -5.20 -14.74
N ASP A 8 7.24 -5.06 -13.59
CA ASP A 8 6.84 -4.13 -12.52
C ASP A 8 6.94 -2.67 -12.98
N SER A 9 8.08 -2.31 -13.60
CA SER A 9 8.29 -0.96 -14.15
C SER A 9 7.30 -0.64 -15.27
N VAL A 10 7.01 -1.59 -16.16
CA VAL A 10 6.03 -1.43 -17.23
C VAL A 10 4.63 -1.25 -16.68
N GLU A 11 4.25 -2.01 -15.64
CA GLU A 11 2.94 -1.87 -14.99
C GLU A 11 2.80 -0.48 -14.35
N LEU A 12 3.82 0.01 -13.67
CA LEU A 12 3.83 1.36 -13.12
C LEU A 12 3.71 2.43 -14.20
N LEU A 13 4.48 2.30 -15.30
CA LEU A 13 4.44 3.24 -16.42
C LEU A 13 3.05 3.32 -17.06
N ARG A 14 2.34 2.18 -17.19
CA ARG A 14 0.97 2.14 -17.72
C ARG A 14 -0.05 2.92 -16.87
N LYS A 15 0.23 3.14 -15.59
CA LYS A 15 -0.65 3.91 -14.68
C LYS A 15 -0.38 5.41 -14.73
N ILE A 16 0.68 5.85 -15.42
CA ILE A 16 1.03 7.26 -15.53
C ILE A 16 0.11 7.94 -16.54
N THR A 17 -0.49 9.06 -16.13
CA THR A 17 -1.30 9.93 -16.96
C THR A 17 -0.74 11.34 -16.95
N LEU A 18 -1.05 12.14 -17.97
CA LEU A 18 -0.63 13.56 -18.02
C LEU A 18 -1.03 14.32 -16.74
N ARG A 19 -2.24 14.06 -16.23
CA ARG A 19 -2.75 14.69 -15.00
C ARG A 19 -1.87 14.36 -13.79
N LYS A 20 -1.46 13.10 -13.63
CA LYS A 20 -0.55 12.66 -12.56
C LYS A 20 0.84 13.30 -12.69
N VAL A 21 1.36 13.42 -13.91
CA VAL A 21 2.63 14.12 -14.17
C VAL A 21 2.53 15.59 -13.83
N CYS A 22 1.47 16.27 -14.25
CA CYS A 22 1.25 17.68 -13.90
C CYS A 22 1.13 17.88 -12.39
N ASN A 23 0.41 17.00 -11.69
CA ASN A 23 0.28 17.05 -10.24
C ASN A 23 1.64 16.85 -9.54
N TYR A 24 2.44 15.89 -9.99
CA TYR A 24 3.78 15.66 -9.48
C TYR A 24 4.68 16.89 -9.67
N ASN A 25 4.66 17.52 -10.83
CA ASN A 25 5.42 18.75 -11.06
C ASN A 25 4.96 19.90 -10.15
N LYS A 26 3.65 20.08 -9.95
CA LYS A 26 3.12 21.04 -8.97
C LYS A 26 3.62 20.75 -7.55
N LEU A 27 3.68 19.46 -7.16
CA LEU A 27 4.20 19.04 -5.87
C LEU A 27 5.68 19.42 -5.72
N LEU A 28 6.51 19.13 -6.73
CA LEU A 28 7.93 19.51 -6.74
C LEU A 28 8.12 21.03 -6.64
N TRP A 29 7.38 21.80 -7.45
CA TRP A 29 7.47 23.27 -7.41
C TRP A 29 7.03 23.83 -6.07
N SER A 30 5.95 23.32 -5.47
CA SER A 30 5.50 23.75 -4.15
C SER A 30 6.53 23.44 -3.07
N TYR A 31 7.22 22.29 -3.18
CA TYR A 31 8.30 21.91 -2.26
C TYR A 31 9.49 22.90 -2.35
N PHE A 32 9.99 23.15 -3.56
CA PHE A 32 11.11 24.09 -3.75
C PHE A 32 10.74 25.51 -3.33
N TRP A 33 9.52 25.94 -3.63
CA TRP A 33 9.01 27.25 -3.20
C TRP A 33 8.90 27.35 -1.69
N SER A 34 8.36 26.31 -1.04
CA SER A 34 8.27 26.25 0.42
C SER A 34 9.65 26.32 1.08
N LYS A 35 10.61 25.57 0.53
CA LYS A 35 11.99 25.56 1.00
C LYS A 35 12.65 26.96 0.89
N TRP A 36 12.46 27.62 -0.24
CA TRP A 36 12.99 28.97 -0.46
C TRP A 36 12.33 30.02 0.44
N ARG A 37 11.00 29.98 0.56
CA ARG A 37 10.22 30.93 1.37
C ARG A 37 10.23 30.60 2.86
N LYS A 38 10.73 29.45 3.27
CA LYS A 38 10.70 28.92 4.66
C LYS A 38 9.28 28.91 5.26
N LYS A 39 8.27 28.69 4.42
CA LYS A 39 6.86 28.59 4.77
C LYS A 39 6.23 27.45 3.98
N PRO A 40 5.25 26.69 4.55
CA PRO A 40 4.58 25.61 3.84
C PRO A 40 3.64 26.15 2.77
N TYR A 41 3.80 25.64 1.54
CA TYR A 41 2.88 25.84 0.43
C TYR A 41 2.55 24.45 -0.15
N VAL A 42 1.27 24.16 -0.35
CA VAL A 42 0.79 22.90 -0.90
C VAL A 42 -0.10 23.20 -2.11
N TRP A 43 0.42 22.91 -3.32
CA TRP A 43 -0.27 23.22 -4.58
C TRP A 43 -0.80 21.98 -5.28
N ALA A 44 -0.56 20.80 -4.71
CA ALA A 44 -0.87 19.53 -5.33
C ALA A 44 -1.50 18.56 -4.33
N LYS A 45 -2.22 17.57 -4.84
CA LYS A 45 -2.68 16.42 -4.06
C LYS A 45 -1.55 15.40 -3.86
N PRO A 46 -1.69 14.47 -2.90
CA PRO A 46 -0.70 13.40 -2.72
C PRO A 46 -0.49 12.61 -4.01
N PHE A 47 0.76 12.35 -4.32
CA PHE A 47 1.18 11.50 -5.43
C PHE A 47 1.18 10.01 -5.03
N SER A 48 1.48 9.74 -3.76
CA SER A 48 1.45 8.44 -3.14
C SER A 48 0.85 8.54 -1.75
N ILE A 49 0.09 7.54 -1.35
CA ILE A 49 -0.41 7.39 0.02
C ILE A 49 -0.19 5.96 0.51
N SER A 50 -0.11 5.81 1.82
CA SER A 50 -0.17 4.52 2.50
C SER A 50 -1.44 4.44 3.33
N VAL A 51 -2.10 3.30 3.28
CA VAL A 51 -3.27 2.98 4.12
C VAL A 51 -3.04 1.65 4.83
N GLU A 52 -3.49 1.55 6.05
CA GLU A 52 -3.48 0.29 6.79
C GLU A 52 -4.87 -0.35 6.69
N PRO A 53 -5.02 -1.48 5.99
CA PRO A 53 -6.29 -2.20 5.96
C PRO A 53 -6.77 -2.59 7.36
N THR A 54 -5.84 -2.86 8.24
CA THR A 54 -6.04 -3.09 9.68
C THR A 54 -4.76 -2.81 10.45
N THR A 55 -4.89 -2.47 11.72
CA THR A 55 -3.75 -2.37 12.65
C THR A 55 -3.48 -3.69 13.39
N SER A 56 -4.33 -4.71 13.20
CA SER A 56 -4.17 -6.02 13.81
C SER A 56 -3.20 -6.89 13.00
N CYS A 57 -2.44 -7.75 13.70
CA CYS A 57 -1.58 -8.76 13.10
C CYS A 57 -1.74 -10.09 13.86
N ASN A 58 -1.59 -11.21 13.15
CA ASN A 58 -1.59 -12.55 13.73
C ASN A 58 -0.22 -12.96 14.29
N LEU A 59 0.86 -12.24 13.90
CA LEU A 59 2.22 -12.47 14.41
C LEU A 59 2.51 -11.57 15.63
N ARG A 60 3.58 -11.94 16.34
CA ARG A 60 4.10 -11.23 17.52
C ARG A 60 5.59 -10.91 17.37
N CYS A 61 5.99 -10.45 16.19
CA CYS A 61 7.38 -10.10 15.91
C CYS A 61 7.92 -9.11 16.94
N PRO A 62 9.12 -9.36 17.51
CA PRO A 62 9.64 -8.60 18.66
C PRO A 62 10.00 -7.15 18.34
N GLU A 63 10.28 -6.83 17.07
CA GLU A 63 10.64 -5.47 16.63
C GLU A 63 9.47 -4.69 16.02
N CYS A 64 8.28 -5.29 15.97
CA CYS A 64 7.12 -4.69 15.31
C CYS A 64 6.11 -4.14 16.32
N PRO A 65 5.70 -2.87 16.23
CA PRO A 65 4.67 -2.31 17.11
C PRO A 65 3.34 -3.08 17.12
N SER A 66 2.95 -3.65 15.97
CA SER A 66 1.76 -4.52 15.86
C SER A 66 1.96 -5.84 16.61
N GLY A 67 3.15 -6.45 16.50
CA GLY A 67 3.52 -7.68 17.20
C GLY A 67 3.57 -7.48 18.71
N LEU A 68 4.20 -6.41 19.15
CA LEU A 68 4.32 -6.00 20.55
C LEU A 68 3.00 -5.50 21.15
N ARG A 69 1.98 -5.23 20.32
CA ARG A 69 0.72 -4.56 20.72
C ARG A 69 0.95 -3.23 21.45
N ALA A 70 1.98 -2.50 21.03
CA ALA A 70 2.48 -1.28 21.66
C ALA A 70 1.84 0.00 21.10
N PHE A 71 0.69 -0.11 20.43
CA PHE A 71 -0.01 1.06 19.92
C PHE A 71 -0.69 1.85 21.04
N THR A 72 -0.60 3.18 20.92
CA THR A 72 -1.36 4.13 21.74
C THR A 72 -2.73 4.46 21.17
N ARG A 73 -3.01 3.99 19.93
CA ARG A 73 -4.29 4.12 19.23
C ARG A 73 -5.06 2.80 19.26
N ASP A 74 -6.38 2.88 19.15
CA ASP A 74 -7.23 1.71 19.06
C ASP A 74 -6.90 0.86 17.83
N THR A 75 -7.05 -0.46 17.99
CA THR A 75 -7.00 -1.38 16.84
C THR A 75 -8.31 -1.31 16.08
N GLY A 76 -8.21 -1.36 14.74
CA GLY A 76 -9.39 -1.25 13.90
C GLY A 76 -9.15 -1.81 12.50
N MET A 77 -10.23 -1.80 11.73
CA MET A 77 -10.21 -2.14 10.31
C MET A 77 -10.66 -0.94 9.50
N LEU A 78 -9.98 -0.71 8.39
CA LEU A 78 -10.35 0.34 7.44
C LEU A 78 -11.74 0.02 6.85
N ASP A 79 -12.64 0.98 6.96
CA ASP A 79 -13.97 0.88 6.35
C ASP A 79 -13.89 1.01 4.82
N LYS A 80 -14.60 0.13 4.12
CA LYS A 80 -14.56 0.05 2.67
C LYS A 80 -15.17 1.28 1.99
N GLU A 81 -16.25 1.83 2.53
CA GLU A 81 -16.95 2.96 1.89
C GLU A 81 -16.18 4.27 2.14
N PHE A 82 -15.60 4.44 3.33
CA PHE A 82 -14.65 5.52 3.60
C PHE A 82 -13.45 5.46 2.65
N PHE A 83 -12.88 4.26 2.47
CA PHE A 83 -11.78 4.04 1.53
C PHE A 83 -12.15 4.44 0.10
N LYS A 84 -13.31 4.00 -0.39
CA LYS A 84 -13.77 4.34 -1.75
C LYS A 84 -13.92 5.84 -1.95
N THR A 85 -14.55 6.54 -1.00
CA THR A 85 -14.72 8.00 -1.05
C THR A 85 -13.35 8.68 -1.14
N THR A 86 -12.38 8.25 -0.32
CA THR A 86 -11.01 8.77 -0.36
C THR A 86 -10.33 8.52 -1.71
N ILE A 87 -10.48 7.30 -2.25
CA ILE A 87 -9.89 6.95 -3.56
C ILE A 87 -10.56 7.72 -4.69
N ASP A 88 -11.87 7.92 -4.67
CA ASP A 88 -12.57 8.71 -5.70
C ASP A 88 -12.07 10.15 -5.74
N GLU A 89 -11.80 10.73 -4.59
CA GLU A 89 -11.24 12.08 -4.51
C GLU A 89 -9.80 12.17 -5.02
N LEU A 90 -8.96 11.15 -4.74
CA LEU A 90 -7.52 11.21 -5.00
C LEU A 90 -7.11 10.57 -6.33
N SER A 91 -7.88 9.62 -6.86
CA SER A 91 -7.49 8.78 -8.00
C SER A 91 -7.01 9.53 -9.24
N PRO A 92 -7.52 10.73 -9.58
CA PRO A 92 -7.04 11.45 -10.75
C PRO A 92 -5.56 11.84 -10.68
N GLU A 93 -5.04 12.07 -9.49
CA GLU A 93 -3.67 12.53 -9.22
C GLU A 93 -2.80 11.46 -8.53
N LEU A 94 -3.41 10.46 -7.87
CA LEU A 94 -2.73 9.43 -7.11
C LEU A 94 -2.15 8.38 -8.06
N LEU A 95 -0.82 8.19 -8.02
CA LEU A 95 -0.16 7.16 -8.80
C LEU A 95 0.04 5.87 -8.02
N TYR A 96 0.44 5.96 -6.76
CA TYR A 96 0.92 4.83 -5.96
C TYR A 96 0.15 4.71 -4.65
N LEU A 97 -0.40 3.55 -4.38
CA LEU A 97 -1.13 3.23 -3.15
C LEU A 97 -0.50 2.03 -2.46
N ILE A 98 -0.07 2.23 -1.23
CA ILE A 98 0.54 1.21 -0.38
C ILE A 98 -0.50 0.72 0.62
N PHE A 99 -0.77 -0.59 0.61
CA PHE A 99 -1.68 -1.25 1.56
C PHE A 99 -0.91 -1.94 2.69
N TYR A 100 0.09 -1.27 3.23
CA TYR A 100 0.81 -1.75 4.41
C TYR A 100 1.52 -0.59 5.09
N PHE A 101 1.64 -0.67 6.37
CA PHE A 101 2.57 0.02 7.25
C PHE A 101 2.62 -0.76 8.56
N GLN A 102 1.46 -1.03 9.15
CA GLN A 102 1.28 -1.89 10.31
C GLN A 102 0.13 -2.87 10.06
N GLY A 103 0.14 -3.99 10.81
CA GLY A 103 -0.88 -5.02 10.71
C GLY A 103 -0.69 -5.99 9.54
N GLU A 104 -1.55 -7.00 9.48
CA GLU A 104 -1.62 -7.97 8.39
C GLU A 104 -2.83 -7.66 7.50
N PRO A 105 -2.62 -7.21 6.25
CA PRO A 105 -3.72 -6.76 5.38
C PRO A 105 -4.83 -7.78 5.18
N TYR A 106 -4.50 -9.07 5.10
CA TYR A 106 -5.47 -10.14 4.85
C TYR A 106 -6.42 -10.41 6.01
N LEU A 107 -6.16 -9.86 7.21
CA LEU A 107 -7.13 -9.89 8.31
C LEU A 107 -8.37 -9.03 8.05
N ASN A 108 -8.25 -8.01 7.20
CA ASN A 108 -9.42 -7.27 6.75
C ASN A 108 -10.09 -8.00 5.59
N THR A 109 -11.25 -8.58 5.81
CA THR A 109 -12.00 -9.35 4.80
C THR A 109 -12.39 -8.53 3.55
N LYS A 110 -12.33 -7.20 3.62
CA LYS A 110 -12.60 -6.26 2.51
C LYS A 110 -11.34 -5.78 1.81
N PHE A 111 -10.16 -6.21 2.24
CA PHE A 111 -8.87 -5.77 1.71
C PHE A 111 -8.78 -5.93 0.19
N LEU A 112 -9.03 -7.14 -0.34
CA LEU A 112 -8.91 -7.40 -1.77
C LEU A 112 -9.97 -6.67 -2.61
N ASP A 113 -11.15 -6.38 -2.05
CA ASP A 113 -12.14 -5.51 -2.70
C ASP A 113 -11.61 -4.06 -2.82
N MET A 114 -10.92 -3.56 -1.79
CA MET A 114 -10.30 -2.24 -1.81
C MET A 114 -9.16 -2.18 -2.83
N VAL A 115 -8.33 -3.23 -2.92
CA VAL A 115 -7.29 -3.35 -3.94
C VAL A 115 -7.91 -3.31 -5.34
N ALA A 116 -8.95 -4.12 -5.58
CA ALA A 116 -9.63 -4.16 -6.87
C ALA A 116 -10.20 -2.79 -7.26
N TYR A 117 -10.81 -2.10 -6.31
CA TYR A 117 -11.34 -0.76 -6.54
C TYR A 117 -10.25 0.24 -6.94
N ALA A 118 -9.14 0.30 -6.21
CA ALA A 118 -8.02 1.19 -6.52
C ALA A 118 -7.36 0.85 -7.87
N SER A 119 -7.19 -0.45 -8.16
CA SER A 119 -6.64 -0.92 -9.43
C SER A 119 -7.50 -0.50 -10.62
N GLN A 120 -8.84 -0.62 -10.52
CA GLN A 120 -9.80 -0.17 -11.54
C GLN A 120 -9.75 1.35 -11.79
N LYS A 121 -9.37 2.13 -10.78
CA LYS A 121 -9.15 3.59 -10.91
C LYS A 121 -7.78 3.93 -11.52
N GLY A 122 -7.02 2.94 -12.00
CA GLY A 122 -5.71 3.16 -12.63
C GLY A 122 -4.61 3.55 -11.65
N ILE A 123 -4.72 3.14 -10.39
CA ILE A 123 -3.70 3.35 -9.36
C ILE A 123 -2.81 2.10 -9.30
N TYR A 124 -1.49 2.29 -9.20
CA TYR A 124 -0.56 1.21 -8.91
C TYR A 124 -0.68 0.84 -7.43
N THR A 125 -0.97 -0.42 -7.14
CA THR A 125 -1.23 -0.91 -5.78
C THR A 125 -0.14 -1.86 -5.31
N ALA A 126 0.33 -1.69 -4.08
CA ALA A 126 1.33 -2.55 -3.46
C ALA A 126 0.89 -2.98 -2.06
N THR A 127 1.25 -4.21 -1.68
CA THR A 127 1.04 -4.71 -0.32
C THR A 127 2.24 -5.49 0.17
N SER A 128 2.34 -5.64 1.50
CA SER A 128 3.22 -6.58 2.17
C SER A 128 2.40 -7.50 3.08
N THR A 129 2.75 -8.77 3.15
CA THR A 129 2.07 -9.79 3.95
C THR A 129 3.06 -10.79 4.53
N ASN A 130 2.74 -11.34 5.69
CA ASN A 130 3.47 -12.48 6.27
C ASN A 130 3.09 -13.82 5.63
N ALA A 131 2.23 -13.81 4.62
CA ALA A 131 1.80 -14.97 3.82
C ALA A 131 0.94 -16.02 4.53
N HIS A 132 0.67 -15.93 5.83
CA HIS A 132 -0.11 -16.95 6.55
C HIS A 132 -1.55 -17.12 6.01
N TYR A 133 -2.08 -16.09 5.35
CA TYR A 133 -3.43 -16.11 4.77
C TYR A 133 -3.45 -16.36 3.26
N LEU A 134 -2.31 -16.74 2.65
CA LEU A 134 -2.23 -17.08 1.23
C LEU A 134 -2.69 -18.52 0.96
N THR A 135 -3.97 -18.78 1.24
CA THR A 135 -4.66 -19.99 0.77
C THR A 135 -4.88 -19.93 -0.74
N ASP A 136 -5.15 -21.06 -1.40
CA ASP A 136 -5.42 -21.08 -2.84
C ASP A 136 -6.54 -20.10 -3.23
N ALA A 137 -7.61 -20.05 -2.43
CA ALA A 137 -8.71 -19.11 -2.65
C ALA A 137 -8.30 -17.64 -2.52
N ASN A 138 -7.43 -17.31 -1.55
CA ASN A 138 -6.93 -15.96 -1.40
C ASN A 138 -5.89 -15.61 -2.47
N CYS A 139 -5.07 -16.56 -2.91
CA CYS A 139 -4.16 -16.37 -4.03
C CYS A 139 -4.93 -16.03 -5.32
N GLU A 140 -5.98 -16.79 -5.64
CA GLU A 140 -6.84 -16.51 -6.79
C GLU A 140 -7.48 -15.12 -6.69
N LYS A 141 -8.07 -14.78 -5.55
CA LYS A 141 -8.67 -13.46 -5.33
C LYS A 141 -7.65 -12.33 -5.45
N THR A 142 -6.43 -12.54 -4.94
CA THR A 142 -5.35 -11.57 -5.05
C THR A 142 -4.97 -11.29 -6.50
N ILE A 143 -4.82 -12.34 -7.31
CA ILE A 143 -4.54 -12.20 -8.74
C ILE A 143 -5.69 -11.44 -9.43
N ARG A 144 -6.93 -11.82 -9.15
CA ARG A 144 -8.12 -11.18 -9.73
C ARG A 144 -8.34 -9.74 -9.26
N SER A 145 -7.82 -9.36 -8.10
CA SER A 145 -7.94 -7.98 -7.60
C SER A 145 -7.13 -6.97 -8.41
N GLY A 146 -6.19 -7.43 -9.24
CA GLY A 146 -5.31 -6.54 -10.00
C GLY A 146 -4.25 -5.86 -9.13
N LEU A 147 -3.86 -6.49 -8.01
CA LEU A 147 -2.73 -6.05 -7.20
C LEU A 147 -1.46 -6.00 -8.06
N SER A 148 -0.81 -4.84 -8.12
CA SER A 148 0.36 -4.63 -8.97
C SER A 148 1.63 -5.24 -8.37
N ARG A 149 1.79 -5.18 -7.05
CA ARG A 149 2.99 -5.67 -6.35
C ARG A 149 2.66 -6.29 -5.00
N MET A 150 3.19 -7.47 -4.76
CA MET A 150 3.16 -8.13 -3.45
C MET A 150 4.58 -8.32 -2.93
N ILE A 151 4.79 -7.98 -1.67
CA ILE A 151 6.00 -8.29 -0.90
C ILE A 151 5.61 -9.38 0.10
N ILE A 152 6.34 -10.48 0.09
CA ILE A 152 6.19 -11.54 1.07
C ILE A 152 7.34 -11.41 2.07
N SER A 153 6.99 -11.12 3.33
CA SER A 153 7.94 -10.97 4.41
C SER A 153 8.14 -12.34 5.09
N ILE A 154 9.32 -12.90 4.94
CA ILE A 154 9.71 -14.19 5.52
C ILE A 154 11.02 -13.97 6.27
N ASP A 155 10.99 -14.14 7.59
CA ASP A 155 12.10 -13.79 8.48
C ASP A 155 13.03 -15.01 8.79
N GLY A 156 12.77 -16.17 8.20
CA GLY A 156 13.59 -17.36 8.35
C GLY A 156 13.54 -18.27 7.14
N THR A 157 14.66 -18.92 6.80
CA THR A 157 14.76 -19.92 5.72
C THR A 157 14.51 -21.35 6.22
N THR A 158 14.47 -21.55 7.53
CA THR A 158 14.10 -22.80 8.19
C THR A 158 13.05 -22.54 9.25
N GLN A 159 12.30 -23.57 9.63
CA GLN A 159 11.28 -23.46 10.68
C GLN A 159 11.90 -22.98 12.01
N GLU A 160 13.05 -23.50 12.39
CA GLU A 160 13.78 -23.12 13.60
C GLU A 160 14.16 -21.63 13.60
N THR A 161 14.72 -21.14 12.48
CA THR A 161 15.09 -19.73 12.33
C THR A 161 13.85 -18.85 12.36
N TYR A 162 12.76 -19.26 11.70
CA TYR A 162 11.52 -18.50 11.65
C TYR A 162 10.85 -18.40 13.02
N GLU A 163 10.88 -19.49 13.82
CA GLU A 163 10.30 -19.51 15.17
C GLU A 163 11.15 -18.76 16.21
N SER A 164 12.44 -18.55 15.94
CA SER A 164 13.34 -17.78 16.81
C SER A 164 13.14 -16.27 16.72
N TYR A 165 12.51 -15.81 15.65
CA TYR A 165 12.16 -14.41 15.41
C TYR A 165 10.81 -14.08 15.99
#